data_0bdb02fa108a763f9d423b0b7e965596
#
_entry.id   0bdb02fa108a763f9d423b0b7e965596
#
_cell.length_a   1.000
_cell.length_b   1.000
_cell.length_c   1.000
_cell.angle_alpha   90.00
_cell.angle_beta   90.00
_cell.angle_gamma   90.00
#
_symmetry.space_group_name_H-M   'P 1'
#
loop_
_entity.id
_entity.type
_entity.pdbx_description
1 polymer ?
#
loop_
_entity_poly.entity_id
_entity_poly.type
_entity_poly.pdbx_seq_one_letter_code
_entity_poly.pdbx_strand_id
1 'polypeptide(L)'
;MSGLAMFSLKDGSLLEFDQHRNDQVRRHNLSTLFGIDQAPCDTQMRTVLDQVNPEHLRAVFRIIHQELQRQGILEDYRFLGKYLVSIDGTGVFSSGNVCCPDCCIKQHRDGREEYYHQLLGAVMVHPDRSTVLPFCPEAITRQDGHAKNDCEHNASKRLIPLLAQDFPRREMIVLQDALACNGPHLKMLKTQGFSFVITAKPAANSLLLNTVINGLHDGSTRELIGTTAKGYPCGYRYANQVPLNHEHKDLLINFIDYWEEREGGTTYIYACVTDIPLTADNVADVVRAGRSRWKVESVPQAHKLAA
;
A
#
# COMPACT_ATOMS: atom_id res chain seq x y z
N MET A 1 -13.58 13.18 -18.71
CA MET A 1 -12.29 13.72 -19.20
C MET A 1 -11.81 14.94 -18.44
N SER A 2 -12.65 15.98 -18.18
CA SER A 2 -12.20 17.21 -17.48
C SER A 2 -11.61 16.96 -16.10
N GLY A 3 -12.15 16.01 -15.31
CA GLY A 3 -11.54 15.61 -14.04
C GLY A 3 -10.14 14.99 -14.21
N LEU A 4 -9.94 14.14 -15.22
CA LEU A 4 -8.63 13.59 -15.54
C LEU A 4 -7.66 14.69 -15.99
N ALA A 5 -8.13 15.63 -16.82
CA ALA A 5 -7.33 16.76 -17.28
C ALA A 5 -6.87 17.64 -16.12
N MET A 6 -7.76 17.94 -15.16
CA MET A 6 -7.44 18.72 -13.95
C MET A 6 -6.25 18.12 -13.21
N PHE A 7 -6.30 16.83 -12.89
CA PHE A 7 -5.20 16.14 -12.18
C PHE A 7 -3.92 16.06 -13.02
N SER A 8 -4.05 15.79 -14.34
CA SER A 8 -2.90 15.68 -15.24
C SER A 8 -2.18 17.01 -15.43
N LEU A 9 -2.93 18.12 -15.43
CA LEU A 9 -2.42 19.48 -15.54
C LEU A 9 -2.00 20.06 -14.18
N LYS A 10 -2.13 19.28 -13.10
CA LYS A 10 -1.72 19.62 -11.72
C LYS A 10 -2.46 20.82 -11.14
N ASP A 11 -3.71 21.04 -11.53
CA ASP A 11 -4.55 22.02 -10.83
C ASP A 11 -4.98 21.45 -9.47
N GLY A 12 -4.73 22.19 -8.39
CA GLY A 12 -4.95 21.74 -7.01
C GLY A 12 -6.41 21.67 -6.58
N SER A 13 -7.31 22.31 -7.34
CA SER A 13 -8.75 22.35 -7.03
C SER A 13 -9.61 22.54 -8.28
N LEU A 14 -10.91 22.22 -8.15
CA LEU A 14 -11.89 22.51 -9.21
C LEU A 14 -11.96 24.00 -9.54
N LEU A 15 -11.85 24.86 -8.53
CA LEU A 15 -11.84 26.31 -8.69
C LEU A 15 -10.61 26.79 -9.48
N GLU A 16 -9.43 26.28 -9.17
CA GLU A 16 -8.20 26.59 -9.90
C GLU A 16 -8.30 26.15 -11.36
N PHE A 17 -8.80 24.95 -11.61
CA PHE A 17 -9.05 24.47 -12.95
C PHE A 17 -10.03 25.37 -13.70
N ASP A 18 -11.12 25.83 -13.06
CA ASP A 18 -12.10 26.75 -13.64
C ASP A 18 -11.47 28.12 -13.99
N GLN A 19 -10.62 28.65 -13.13
CA GLN A 19 -9.91 29.91 -13.38
C GLN A 19 -8.96 29.81 -14.57
N HIS A 20 -8.28 28.67 -14.73
CA HIS A 20 -7.30 28.45 -15.79
C HIS A 20 -7.89 27.94 -17.10
N ARG A 21 -9.12 27.41 -17.12
CA ARG A 21 -9.71 26.74 -18.30
C ARG A 21 -9.81 27.61 -19.55
N ASN A 22 -9.85 28.94 -19.38
CA ASN A 22 -9.95 29.92 -20.48
C ASN A 22 -8.59 30.46 -20.94
N ASP A 23 -7.49 30.14 -20.25
CA ASP A 23 -6.14 30.45 -20.71
C ASP A 23 -5.87 29.80 -22.08
N GLN A 24 -5.21 30.52 -23.00
CA GLN A 24 -5.01 30.07 -24.35
C GLN A 24 -4.22 28.76 -24.46
N VAL A 25 -3.16 28.61 -23.64
CA VAL A 25 -2.32 27.40 -23.63
C VAL A 25 -3.09 26.24 -23.02
N ARG A 26 -3.82 26.49 -21.91
CA ARG A 26 -4.67 25.48 -21.27
C ARG A 26 -5.78 24.98 -22.21
N ARG A 27 -6.47 25.88 -22.89
CA ARG A 27 -7.50 25.50 -23.88
C ARG A 27 -6.92 24.66 -25.01
N HIS A 28 -5.76 25.01 -25.52
CA HIS A 28 -5.09 24.23 -26.56
C HIS A 28 -4.77 22.81 -26.02
N ASN A 29 -4.18 22.70 -24.82
CA ASN A 29 -3.88 21.41 -24.21
C ASN A 29 -5.15 20.60 -23.89
N LEU A 30 -6.22 21.23 -23.43
CA LEU A 30 -7.48 20.55 -23.17
C LEU A 30 -8.06 19.96 -24.46
N SER A 31 -8.04 20.71 -25.57
CA SER A 31 -8.53 20.21 -26.85
C SER A 31 -7.62 19.13 -27.44
N THR A 32 -6.30 19.36 -27.50
CA THR A 32 -5.37 18.46 -28.21
C THR A 32 -5.03 17.18 -27.44
N LEU A 33 -4.87 17.26 -26.09
CA LEU A 33 -4.47 16.12 -25.27
C LEU A 33 -5.66 15.35 -24.70
N PHE A 34 -6.78 16.02 -24.44
CA PHE A 34 -7.92 15.43 -23.74
C PHE A 34 -9.22 15.43 -24.55
N GLY A 35 -9.22 16.02 -25.77
CA GLY A 35 -10.40 16.13 -26.61
C GLY A 35 -11.51 16.99 -25.98
N ILE A 36 -11.15 18.02 -25.20
CA ILE A 36 -12.08 18.90 -24.48
C ILE A 36 -12.08 20.27 -25.17
N ASP A 37 -13.10 20.56 -25.98
CA ASP A 37 -13.23 21.86 -26.63
C ASP A 37 -13.72 22.96 -25.69
N GLN A 38 -14.60 22.58 -24.75
CA GLN A 38 -15.12 23.48 -23.74
C GLN A 38 -15.15 22.78 -22.37
N ALA A 39 -14.28 23.20 -21.45
CA ALA A 39 -14.27 22.70 -20.09
C ALA A 39 -15.45 23.26 -19.27
N PRO A 40 -16.11 22.42 -18.48
CA PRO A 40 -17.17 22.88 -17.57
C PRO A 40 -16.60 23.74 -16.43
N CYS A 41 -17.46 24.57 -15.83
CA CYS A 41 -17.11 25.32 -14.61
C CYS A 41 -16.99 24.38 -13.39
N ASP A 42 -16.40 24.88 -12.29
CA ASP A 42 -16.20 24.14 -11.04
C ASP A 42 -17.48 23.54 -10.50
N THR A 43 -18.57 24.32 -10.44
CA THR A 43 -19.88 23.89 -9.96
C THR A 43 -20.46 22.75 -10.79
N GLN A 44 -20.38 22.85 -12.11
CA GLN A 44 -20.85 21.81 -13.01
C GLN A 44 -20.00 20.53 -12.89
N MET A 45 -18.66 20.69 -12.81
CA MET A 45 -17.78 19.53 -12.57
C MET A 45 -18.13 18.82 -11.27
N ARG A 46 -18.34 19.56 -10.19
CA ARG A 46 -18.73 19.01 -8.90
C ARG A 46 -20.03 18.24 -9.00
N THR A 47 -21.08 18.86 -9.55
CA THR A 47 -22.40 18.21 -9.73
C THR A 47 -22.31 16.88 -10.48
N VAL A 48 -21.46 16.80 -11.51
CA VAL A 48 -21.28 15.56 -12.27
C VAL A 48 -20.40 14.56 -11.53
N LEU A 49 -19.29 15.00 -10.95
CA LEU A 49 -18.33 14.10 -10.27
C LEU A 49 -18.91 13.50 -8.99
N ASP A 50 -19.72 14.24 -8.24
CA ASP A 50 -20.38 13.75 -7.01
C ASP A 50 -21.35 12.58 -7.28
N GLN A 51 -21.79 12.39 -8.53
CA GLN A 51 -22.64 11.26 -8.93
C GLN A 51 -21.88 10.06 -9.48
N VAL A 52 -20.56 10.18 -9.69
CA VAL A 52 -19.75 9.08 -10.23
C VAL A 52 -19.45 8.06 -9.13
N ASN A 53 -19.92 6.83 -9.33
CA ASN A 53 -19.52 5.74 -8.46
C ASN A 53 -18.03 5.39 -8.72
N PRO A 54 -17.13 5.52 -7.72
CA PRO A 54 -15.70 5.23 -7.86
C PRO A 54 -15.41 3.80 -8.34
N GLU A 55 -16.30 2.83 -8.07
CA GLU A 55 -16.16 1.44 -8.52
C GLU A 55 -16.08 1.32 -10.05
N HIS A 56 -16.68 2.25 -10.79
CA HIS A 56 -16.58 2.28 -12.26
C HIS A 56 -15.14 2.52 -12.75
N LEU A 57 -14.28 3.11 -11.92
CA LEU A 57 -12.86 3.33 -12.26
C LEU A 57 -12.04 2.04 -12.21
N ARG A 58 -12.50 1.00 -11.53
CA ARG A 58 -11.81 -0.29 -11.42
C ARG A 58 -11.47 -0.90 -12.79
N ALA A 59 -12.41 -0.81 -13.73
CA ALA A 59 -12.19 -1.27 -15.10
C ALA A 59 -11.04 -0.56 -15.80
N VAL A 60 -10.85 0.73 -15.54
CA VAL A 60 -9.76 1.54 -16.13
C VAL A 60 -8.40 1.04 -15.64
N PHE A 61 -8.25 0.83 -14.31
CA PHE A 61 -7.02 0.27 -13.74
C PHE A 61 -6.69 -1.11 -14.33
N ARG A 62 -7.70 -1.97 -14.48
CA ARG A 62 -7.52 -3.29 -15.09
C ARG A 62 -7.05 -3.19 -16.53
N ILE A 63 -7.63 -2.31 -17.35
CA ILE A 63 -7.22 -2.09 -18.75
C ILE A 63 -5.79 -1.58 -18.83
N ILE A 64 -5.39 -0.63 -17.97
CA ILE A 64 -4.02 -0.12 -17.93
C ILE A 64 -3.04 -1.27 -17.61
N HIS A 65 -3.32 -2.08 -16.61
CA HIS A 65 -2.47 -3.22 -16.26
C HIS A 65 -2.42 -4.29 -17.35
N GLN A 66 -3.51 -4.52 -18.10
CA GLN A 66 -3.53 -5.43 -19.24
C GLN A 66 -2.64 -4.90 -20.37
N GLU A 67 -2.69 -3.60 -20.63
CA GLU A 67 -1.83 -2.98 -21.64
C GLU A 67 -0.35 -3.03 -21.27
N LEU A 68 -0.01 -2.74 -20.00
CA LEU A 68 1.36 -2.87 -19.49
C LEU A 68 1.87 -4.33 -19.60
N GLN A 69 0.99 -5.30 -19.37
CA GLN A 69 1.31 -6.72 -19.55
C GLN A 69 1.56 -7.04 -21.03
N ARG A 70 0.69 -6.57 -21.93
CA ARG A 70 0.81 -6.78 -23.38
C ARG A 70 2.11 -6.20 -23.93
N GLN A 71 2.56 -5.08 -23.40
CA GLN A 71 3.82 -4.42 -23.78
C GLN A 71 5.06 -5.05 -23.11
N GLY A 72 4.90 -6.05 -22.24
CA GLY A 72 6.01 -6.69 -21.53
C GLY A 72 6.57 -5.87 -20.35
N ILE A 73 6.04 -4.67 -20.08
CA ILE A 73 6.56 -3.77 -19.03
C ILE A 73 6.47 -4.41 -17.63
N LEU A 74 5.44 -5.24 -17.38
CA LEU A 74 5.27 -5.86 -16.07
C LEU A 74 6.36 -6.88 -15.74
N GLU A 75 7.02 -7.49 -16.73
CA GLU A 75 8.12 -8.43 -16.48
C GLU A 75 9.26 -7.76 -15.71
N ASP A 76 9.46 -6.48 -15.92
CA ASP A 76 10.43 -5.66 -15.22
C ASP A 76 10.12 -5.44 -13.72
N TYR A 77 8.88 -5.75 -13.30
CA TYR A 77 8.43 -5.66 -11.91
C TYR A 77 8.45 -6.99 -11.17
N ARG A 78 8.92 -8.07 -11.82
CA ARG A 78 9.09 -9.36 -11.14
C ARG A 78 10.22 -9.31 -10.14
N PHE A 79 9.93 -9.73 -8.92
CA PHE A 79 10.88 -9.88 -7.84
C PHE A 79 10.56 -11.15 -7.06
N LEU A 80 11.54 -11.98 -6.75
CA LEU A 80 11.32 -13.32 -6.18
C LEU A 80 10.36 -14.19 -7.03
N GLY A 81 10.37 -14.01 -8.36
CA GLY A 81 9.48 -14.70 -9.29
C GLY A 81 8.04 -14.22 -9.32
N LYS A 82 7.68 -13.22 -8.49
CA LYS A 82 6.31 -12.70 -8.29
C LYS A 82 6.28 -11.18 -8.41
N TYR A 83 5.10 -10.58 -8.26
CA TYR A 83 4.91 -9.13 -8.22
C TYR A 83 4.73 -8.66 -6.77
N LEU A 84 5.49 -7.65 -6.35
CA LEU A 84 5.32 -7.05 -5.03
C LEU A 84 4.17 -6.05 -5.06
N VAL A 85 3.21 -6.18 -4.15
CA VAL A 85 2.07 -5.26 -4.01
C VAL A 85 2.07 -4.67 -2.61
N SER A 86 2.42 -3.40 -2.52
CA SER A 86 2.36 -2.66 -1.25
C SER A 86 0.96 -2.11 -1.03
N ILE A 87 0.40 -2.33 0.16
CA ILE A 87 -0.93 -1.87 0.57
C ILE A 87 -0.78 -1.00 1.81
N ASP A 88 -1.35 0.21 1.78
CA ASP A 88 -1.30 1.14 2.91
C ASP A 88 -2.46 2.14 2.87
N GLY A 89 -2.86 2.65 4.04
CA GLY A 89 -3.88 3.68 4.16
C GLY A 89 -3.34 5.07 3.84
N THR A 90 -4.12 5.88 3.13
CA THR A 90 -3.77 7.28 2.86
C THR A 90 -4.96 8.20 3.03
N GLY A 91 -4.77 9.33 3.74
CA GLY A 91 -5.76 10.40 3.81
C GLY A 91 -5.75 11.22 2.53
N VAL A 92 -6.93 11.48 1.98
CA VAL A 92 -7.11 12.29 0.76
C VAL A 92 -7.79 13.61 1.01
N PHE A 93 -8.48 13.75 2.14
CA PHE A 93 -9.19 14.97 2.54
C PHE A 93 -9.31 15.01 4.07
N SER A 94 -9.23 16.22 4.63
CA SER A 94 -9.54 16.48 6.05
C SER A 94 -10.05 17.91 6.22
N SER A 95 -11.09 18.10 7.02
CA SER A 95 -11.67 19.41 7.31
C SER A 95 -12.40 19.41 8.66
N GLY A 96 -12.36 20.54 9.36
CA GLY A 96 -13.20 20.78 10.54
C GLY A 96 -14.61 21.29 10.22
N ASN A 97 -14.88 21.71 8.97
CA ASN A 97 -16.13 22.40 8.62
C ASN A 97 -16.85 21.77 7.42
N VAL A 98 -16.11 21.15 6.50
CA VAL A 98 -16.67 20.58 5.29
C VAL A 98 -16.84 19.07 5.49
N CYS A 99 -18.04 18.56 5.32
CA CYS A 99 -18.35 17.15 5.46
C CYS A 99 -19.37 16.68 4.42
N CYS A 100 -19.36 15.39 4.13
CA CYS A 100 -20.38 14.67 3.38
C CYS A 100 -20.89 13.48 4.21
N PRO A 101 -21.98 12.79 3.80
CA PRO A 101 -22.50 11.64 4.52
C PRO A 101 -21.49 10.49 4.72
N ASP A 102 -20.54 10.34 3.81
CA ASP A 102 -19.54 9.26 3.81
C ASP A 102 -18.24 9.61 4.54
N CYS A 103 -18.10 10.85 5.05
CA CYS A 103 -16.92 11.24 5.82
C CYS A 103 -16.75 10.38 7.07
N CYS A 104 -15.55 9.88 7.30
CA CYS A 104 -15.14 9.41 8.61
C CYS A 104 -15.01 10.60 9.57
N ILE A 105 -15.25 10.38 10.86
CA ILE A 105 -15.16 11.43 11.89
C ILE A 105 -14.13 11.03 12.93
N LYS A 106 -13.25 11.98 13.24
CA LYS A 106 -12.29 11.85 14.34
C LYS A 106 -12.65 12.87 15.42
N GLN A 107 -12.87 12.37 16.63
CA GLN A 107 -13.09 13.19 17.81
C GLN A 107 -11.74 13.52 18.45
N HIS A 108 -11.42 14.81 18.57
CA HIS A 108 -10.24 15.27 19.27
C HIS A 108 -10.52 15.42 20.77
N ARG A 109 -9.47 15.37 21.61
CA ARG A 109 -9.59 15.48 23.07
C ARG A 109 -10.13 16.82 23.55
N ASP A 110 -10.01 17.84 22.73
CA ASP A 110 -10.52 19.20 22.96
C ASP A 110 -11.99 19.39 22.50
N GLY A 111 -12.65 18.32 22.07
CA GLY A 111 -14.05 18.34 21.65
C GLY A 111 -14.27 18.71 20.18
N ARG A 112 -13.20 19.04 19.42
CA ARG A 112 -13.33 19.29 17.96
C ARG A 112 -13.59 18.02 17.21
N GLU A 113 -14.42 18.13 16.16
CA GLU A 113 -14.62 17.08 15.16
C GLU A 113 -13.78 17.39 13.92
N GLU A 114 -13.14 16.36 13.37
CA GLU A 114 -12.44 16.39 12.10
C GLU A 114 -13.09 15.38 11.16
N TYR A 115 -13.58 15.87 10.04
CA TYR A 115 -14.17 15.05 8.96
C TYR A 115 -13.07 14.72 7.96
N TYR A 116 -12.96 13.44 7.59
CA TYR A 116 -11.90 13.04 6.67
C TYR A 116 -12.32 11.93 5.73
N HIS A 117 -11.66 11.87 4.57
CA HIS A 117 -11.70 10.73 3.67
C HIS A 117 -10.35 10.05 3.62
N GLN A 118 -10.39 8.73 3.61
CA GLN A 118 -9.22 7.88 3.56
C GLN A 118 -9.42 6.78 2.52
N LEU A 119 -8.36 6.39 1.86
CA LEU A 119 -8.33 5.27 0.92
C LEU A 119 -7.32 4.24 1.39
N LEU A 120 -7.62 2.97 1.17
CA LEU A 120 -6.62 1.91 1.21
C LEU A 120 -6.06 1.77 -0.21
N GLY A 121 -4.84 2.26 -0.42
CA GLY A 121 -4.12 2.18 -1.68
C GLY A 121 -3.42 0.83 -1.83
N ALA A 122 -3.35 0.35 -3.07
CA ALA A 122 -2.50 -0.78 -3.46
C ALA A 122 -1.67 -0.40 -4.67
N VAL A 123 -0.37 -0.67 -4.64
CA VAL A 123 0.54 -0.35 -5.73
C VAL A 123 1.53 -1.49 -5.97
N MET A 124 1.79 -1.80 -7.24
CA MET A 124 2.90 -2.68 -7.60
C MET A 124 4.20 -1.90 -7.45
N VAL A 125 5.14 -2.49 -6.75
CA VAL A 125 6.46 -1.91 -6.44
C VAL A 125 7.57 -2.87 -6.86
N HIS A 126 8.79 -2.32 -7.02
CA HIS A 126 10.00 -3.11 -7.18
C HIS A 126 11.14 -2.45 -6.37
N PRO A 127 12.02 -3.22 -5.68
CA PRO A 127 13.07 -2.63 -4.86
C PRO A 127 13.97 -1.63 -5.62
N ASP A 128 14.27 -1.91 -6.87
CA ASP A 128 15.23 -1.15 -7.69
C ASP A 128 14.57 -0.14 -8.64
N ARG A 129 13.24 0.01 -8.61
CA ARG A 129 12.51 0.96 -9.45
C ARG A 129 11.83 2.04 -8.61
N SER A 130 11.93 3.29 -9.02
CA SER A 130 11.24 4.42 -8.38
C SER A 130 9.78 4.51 -8.78
N THR A 131 9.45 4.14 -10.02
CA THR A 131 8.07 4.15 -10.53
C THR A 131 7.25 3.05 -9.86
N VAL A 132 6.02 3.35 -9.51
CA VAL A 132 5.04 2.41 -8.97
C VAL A 132 3.81 2.36 -9.86
N LEU A 133 3.13 1.22 -9.91
CA LEU A 133 1.95 1.03 -10.76
C LEU A 133 0.71 0.85 -9.86
N PRO A 134 -0.21 1.83 -9.82
CA PRO A 134 -1.35 1.77 -8.91
C PRO A 134 -2.40 0.77 -9.37
N PHE A 135 -3.05 0.13 -8.41
CA PHE A 135 -4.33 -0.57 -8.57
C PHE A 135 -5.47 0.35 -8.13
N CYS A 136 -6.71 -0.05 -8.44
CA CYS A 136 -7.86 0.68 -7.94
C CYS A 136 -7.89 0.63 -6.41
N PRO A 137 -7.86 1.78 -5.72
CA PRO A 137 -7.91 1.82 -4.27
C PRO A 137 -9.30 1.44 -3.74
N GLU A 138 -9.37 1.15 -2.45
CA GLU A 138 -10.61 0.88 -1.73
C GLU A 138 -10.92 2.05 -0.79
N ALA A 139 -12.15 2.57 -0.83
CA ALA A 139 -12.57 3.64 0.06
C ALA A 139 -12.73 3.13 1.50
N ILE A 140 -12.27 3.92 2.46
CA ILE A 140 -12.52 3.71 3.89
C ILE A 140 -13.61 4.71 4.30
N THR A 141 -14.83 4.21 4.50
CA THR A 141 -16.01 5.00 4.79
C THR A 141 -16.72 4.48 6.05
N ARG A 142 -17.89 4.98 6.37
CA ARG A 142 -18.68 4.52 7.53
C ARG A 142 -19.45 3.21 7.29
N GLN A 143 -18.99 2.31 6.48
CA GLN A 143 -19.73 1.13 6.03
C GLN A 143 -20.03 0.10 7.13
N ASP A 144 -19.16 -0.03 8.14
CA ASP A 144 -19.22 -1.12 9.12
C ASP A 144 -20.00 -0.81 10.40
N GLY A 145 -20.84 0.22 10.41
CA GLY A 145 -21.69 0.49 11.56
C GLY A 145 -21.96 1.96 11.78
N HIS A 146 -23.15 2.24 12.19
CA HIS A 146 -23.68 3.59 12.36
C HIS A 146 -22.95 4.47 13.39
N ALA A 147 -22.02 3.91 14.17
CA ALA A 147 -21.33 4.60 15.26
C ALA A 147 -19.79 4.58 15.16
N LYS A 148 -19.20 3.82 14.25
CA LYS A 148 -17.73 3.73 14.09
C LYS A 148 -17.34 3.94 12.64
N ASN A 149 -16.23 4.65 12.43
CA ASN A 149 -15.56 4.67 11.15
C ASN A 149 -15.10 3.25 10.77
N ASP A 150 -15.08 2.96 9.50
CA ASP A 150 -14.38 1.80 8.97
C ASP A 150 -12.86 1.96 9.21
N CYS A 151 -12.10 0.92 8.98
CA CYS A 151 -10.66 0.91 9.18
C CYS A 151 -9.95 0.21 8.02
N GLU A 152 -8.65 0.43 7.90
CA GLU A 152 -7.80 -0.21 6.88
C GLU A 152 -7.95 -1.75 6.89
N HIS A 153 -8.15 -2.35 8.06
CA HIS A 153 -8.32 -3.79 8.19
C HIS A 153 -9.60 -4.30 7.51
N ASN A 154 -10.71 -3.59 7.66
CA ASN A 154 -11.96 -3.93 6.99
C ASN A 154 -11.91 -3.60 5.49
N ALA A 155 -11.29 -2.48 5.11
CA ALA A 155 -11.05 -2.16 3.71
C ALA A 155 -10.16 -3.23 3.03
N SER A 156 -9.17 -3.78 3.73
CA SER A 156 -8.35 -4.90 3.22
C SER A 156 -9.18 -6.15 2.91
N LYS A 157 -10.21 -6.45 3.71
CA LYS A 157 -11.11 -7.60 3.45
C LYS A 157 -11.90 -7.45 2.15
N ARG A 158 -12.12 -6.21 1.67
CA ARG A 158 -12.74 -5.92 0.38
C ARG A 158 -11.70 -5.87 -0.74
N LEU A 159 -10.61 -5.12 -0.54
CA LEU A 159 -9.59 -4.90 -1.56
C LEU A 159 -8.90 -6.18 -2.01
N ILE A 160 -8.48 -7.05 -1.08
CA ILE A 160 -7.69 -8.25 -1.39
C ILE A 160 -8.43 -9.23 -2.29
N PRO A 161 -9.71 -9.61 -2.03
CA PRO A 161 -10.48 -10.44 -2.97
C PRO A 161 -10.65 -9.79 -4.35
N LEU A 162 -10.82 -8.46 -4.39
CA LEU A 162 -10.95 -7.74 -5.65
C LEU A 162 -9.65 -7.76 -6.47
N LEU A 163 -8.48 -7.63 -5.81
CA LEU A 163 -7.19 -7.80 -6.49
C LEU A 163 -7.03 -9.22 -7.07
N ALA A 164 -7.44 -10.25 -6.32
CA ALA A 164 -7.41 -11.63 -6.81
C ALA A 164 -8.35 -11.84 -8.00
N GLN A 165 -9.53 -11.25 -7.96
CA GLN A 165 -10.52 -11.32 -9.06
C GLN A 165 -10.05 -10.57 -10.32
N ASP A 166 -9.52 -9.34 -10.16
CA ASP A 166 -9.08 -8.52 -11.27
C ASP A 166 -7.81 -9.06 -11.95
N PHE A 167 -6.97 -9.77 -11.20
CA PHE A 167 -5.67 -10.27 -11.65
C PHE A 167 -5.44 -11.76 -11.32
N PRO A 168 -6.31 -12.67 -11.73
CA PRO A 168 -6.36 -14.06 -11.25
C PRO A 168 -5.14 -14.90 -11.62
N ARG A 169 -4.33 -14.47 -12.59
CA ARG A 169 -3.12 -15.18 -13.05
C ARG A 169 -1.83 -14.57 -12.53
N ARG A 170 -1.90 -13.55 -11.67
CA ARG A 170 -0.71 -12.87 -11.14
C ARG A 170 -0.37 -13.44 -9.78
N GLU A 171 0.80 -14.00 -9.70
CA GLU A 171 1.38 -14.37 -8.41
C GLU A 171 1.90 -13.11 -7.73
N MET A 172 1.33 -12.75 -6.58
CA MET A 172 1.65 -11.53 -5.86
C MET A 172 2.20 -11.83 -4.47
N ILE A 173 3.10 -10.97 -4.01
CA ILE A 173 3.56 -10.88 -2.62
C ILE A 173 3.01 -9.58 -2.05
N VAL A 174 2.13 -9.68 -1.08
CA VAL A 174 1.54 -8.52 -0.40
C VAL A 174 2.49 -8.00 0.66
N LEU A 175 2.75 -6.69 0.64
CA LEU A 175 3.59 -5.96 1.58
C LEU A 175 2.70 -5.03 2.40
N GLN A 176 2.72 -5.16 3.72
CA GLN A 176 1.95 -4.28 4.62
C GLN A 176 2.73 -3.99 5.91
N ASP A 177 2.23 -3.04 6.67
CA ASP A 177 2.79 -2.69 7.96
C ASP A 177 2.43 -3.70 9.08
N ALA A 178 2.89 -3.41 10.29
CA ALA A 178 2.70 -4.30 11.43
C ALA A 178 1.25 -4.40 11.93
N LEU A 179 0.34 -3.52 11.53
CA LEU A 179 -1.09 -3.62 11.84
C LEU A 179 -1.72 -4.82 11.11
N ALA A 180 -1.20 -5.16 9.94
CA ALA A 180 -1.63 -6.33 9.16
C ALA A 180 -1.06 -7.67 9.70
N CYS A 181 -0.10 -7.65 10.65
CA CYS A 181 0.50 -8.84 11.21
C CYS A 181 -0.41 -9.53 12.24
N ASN A 182 -1.53 -10.07 11.79
CA ASN A 182 -2.51 -10.78 12.62
C ASN A 182 -3.03 -12.04 11.91
N GLY A 183 -3.43 -13.04 12.71
CA GLY A 183 -3.79 -14.37 12.19
C GLY A 183 -4.91 -14.35 11.14
N PRO A 184 -6.07 -13.71 11.38
CA PRO A 184 -7.15 -13.66 10.42
C PRO A 184 -6.74 -13.06 9.07
N HIS A 185 -5.93 -11.98 9.09
CA HIS A 185 -5.46 -11.32 7.87
C HIS A 185 -4.49 -12.21 7.06
N LEU A 186 -3.51 -12.81 7.73
CA LEU A 186 -2.57 -13.71 7.06
C LEU A 186 -3.26 -14.97 6.50
N LYS A 187 -4.26 -15.52 7.20
CA LYS A 187 -5.09 -16.63 6.68
C LYS A 187 -5.88 -16.20 5.43
N MET A 188 -6.43 -14.98 5.42
CA MET A 188 -7.12 -14.43 4.26
C MET A 188 -6.19 -14.31 3.05
N LEU A 189 -4.98 -13.76 3.20
CA LEU A 189 -4.00 -13.67 2.12
C LEU A 189 -3.69 -15.04 1.51
N LYS A 190 -3.42 -16.05 2.34
CA LYS A 190 -3.20 -17.43 1.90
C LYS A 190 -4.40 -18.01 1.16
N THR A 191 -5.62 -17.78 1.65
CA THR A 191 -6.86 -18.25 1.01
C THR A 191 -7.06 -17.65 -0.38
N GLN A 192 -6.65 -16.39 -0.57
CA GLN A 192 -6.70 -15.71 -1.87
C GLN A 192 -5.50 -16.05 -2.78
N GLY A 193 -4.59 -16.94 -2.35
CA GLY A 193 -3.44 -17.36 -3.14
C GLY A 193 -2.28 -16.34 -3.16
N PHE A 194 -2.27 -15.36 -2.28
CA PHE A 194 -1.20 -14.38 -2.15
C PHE A 194 -0.13 -14.86 -1.16
N SER A 195 1.12 -14.69 -1.53
CA SER A 195 2.22 -14.67 -0.58
C SER A 195 2.30 -13.31 0.10
N PHE A 196 3.04 -13.22 1.19
CA PHE A 196 3.15 -11.97 1.93
C PHE A 196 4.54 -11.75 2.54
N VAL A 197 4.90 -10.48 2.73
CA VAL A 197 5.98 -10.01 3.61
C VAL A 197 5.41 -8.85 4.43
N ILE A 198 5.05 -9.14 5.67
CA ILE A 198 4.37 -8.19 6.56
C ILE A 198 5.35 -7.77 7.66
N THR A 199 5.50 -6.47 7.87
CA THR A 199 6.33 -5.96 8.98
C THR A 199 5.84 -6.55 10.31
N ALA A 200 6.76 -6.95 11.15
CA ALA A 200 6.46 -7.46 12.47
C ALA A 200 7.01 -6.53 13.57
N LYS A 201 6.37 -6.58 14.74
CA LYS A 201 6.88 -5.98 15.98
C LYS A 201 7.17 -7.12 16.97
N PRO A 202 8.37 -7.71 16.95
CA PRO A 202 8.68 -8.91 17.76
C PRO A 202 8.43 -8.70 19.24
N ALA A 203 8.75 -7.50 19.77
CA ALA A 203 8.53 -7.16 21.18
C ALA A 203 7.05 -7.24 21.61
N ALA A 204 6.09 -7.12 20.67
CA ALA A 204 4.67 -7.26 20.95
C ALA A 204 4.19 -8.73 20.91
N ASN A 205 5.06 -9.67 20.51
CA ASN A 205 4.71 -11.08 20.34
C ASN A 205 5.76 -12.00 21.03
N SER A 206 5.55 -12.23 22.32
CA SER A 206 6.49 -12.98 23.17
C SER A 206 6.69 -14.43 22.70
N LEU A 207 5.64 -15.10 22.20
CA LEU A 207 5.77 -16.48 21.72
C LEU A 207 6.71 -16.55 20.50
N LEU A 208 6.48 -15.69 19.52
CA LEU A 208 7.32 -15.62 18.33
C LEU A 208 8.77 -15.33 18.69
N LEU A 209 9.00 -14.30 19.51
CA LEU A 209 10.33 -13.88 19.93
C LEU A 209 11.06 -15.00 20.70
N ASN A 210 10.39 -15.63 21.68
CA ASN A 210 10.96 -16.72 22.46
C ASN A 210 11.27 -17.95 21.59
N THR A 211 10.40 -18.29 20.64
CA THR A 211 10.64 -19.40 19.70
C THR A 211 11.89 -19.15 18.87
N VAL A 212 12.03 -17.94 18.33
CA VAL A 212 13.20 -17.57 17.52
C VAL A 212 14.50 -17.56 18.36
N ILE A 213 14.47 -17.01 19.56
CA ILE A 213 15.64 -17.00 20.46
C ILE A 213 16.05 -18.42 20.89
N ASN A 214 15.09 -19.25 21.28
CA ASN A 214 15.37 -20.64 21.65
C ASN A 214 15.90 -21.44 20.47
N GLY A 215 15.41 -21.18 19.28
CA GLY A 215 15.87 -21.80 18.04
C GLY A 215 17.34 -21.53 17.68
N LEU A 216 17.97 -20.52 18.29
CA LEU A 216 19.43 -20.32 18.16
C LEU A 216 20.22 -21.43 18.86
N HIS A 217 19.68 -21.99 19.94
CA HIS A 217 20.36 -23.05 20.69
C HIS A 217 20.24 -24.44 20.05
N ASP A 218 19.14 -24.71 19.35
CA ASP A 218 18.89 -26.00 18.70
C ASP A 218 19.15 -25.98 17.18
N GLY A 219 19.52 -24.82 16.63
CA GLY A 219 19.84 -24.65 15.20
C GLY A 219 18.63 -24.47 14.29
N SER A 220 17.40 -24.37 14.82
CA SER A 220 16.18 -24.10 14.04
C SER A 220 16.11 -22.63 13.60
N THR A 221 16.76 -21.73 14.31
CA THR A 221 17.00 -20.34 13.90
C THR A 221 18.41 -20.22 13.36
N ARG A 222 18.54 -19.58 12.20
CA ARG A 222 19.83 -19.35 11.54
C ARG A 222 20.20 -17.88 11.55
N GLU A 223 21.50 -17.61 11.56
CA GLU A 223 22.06 -16.26 11.44
C GLU A 223 22.97 -16.20 10.21
N LEU A 224 22.91 -15.08 9.52
CA LEU A 224 23.76 -14.73 8.40
C LEU A 224 24.30 -13.33 8.62
N ILE A 225 25.64 -13.20 8.69
CA ILE A 225 26.32 -11.92 8.86
C ILE A 225 26.96 -11.53 7.54
N GLY A 226 26.84 -10.26 7.16
CA GLY A 226 27.38 -9.74 5.91
C GLY A 226 27.66 -8.24 5.98
N THR A 227 27.76 -7.63 4.83
CA THR A 227 27.94 -6.20 4.67
C THR A 227 26.91 -5.64 3.68
N THR A 228 26.42 -4.44 3.94
CA THR A 228 25.55 -3.72 3.02
C THR A 228 26.33 -3.29 1.75
N ALA A 229 25.62 -2.88 0.69
CA ALA A 229 26.26 -2.33 -0.52
C ALA A 229 27.14 -1.09 -0.25
N LYS A 230 26.92 -0.42 0.90
CA LYS A 230 27.75 0.71 1.36
C LYS A 230 28.93 0.28 2.25
N GLY A 231 29.13 -1.02 2.46
CA GLY A 231 30.22 -1.56 3.30
C GLY A 231 29.95 -1.60 4.80
N TYR A 232 28.75 -1.28 5.27
CA TYR A 232 28.39 -1.34 6.69
C TYR A 232 28.01 -2.77 7.11
N PRO A 233 28.36 -3.21 8.35
CA PRO A 233 27.94 -4.50 8.88
C PRO A 233 26.43 -4.64 8.87
N CYS A 234 25.93 -5.82 8.52
CA CYS A 234 24.52 -6.17 8.62
C CYS A 234 24.35 -7.65 8.97
N GLY A 235 23.21 -7.99 9.51
CA GLY A 235 22.89 -9.37 9.83
C GLY A 235 21.41 -9.69 9.65
N TYR A 236 21.18 -10.98 9.42
CA TYR A 236 19.87 -11.58 9.25
C TYR A 236 19.74 -12.72 10.25
N ARG A 237 18.69 -12.71 11.06
CA ARG A 237 18.29 -13.84 11.87
C ARG A 237 16.96 -14.33 11.34
N TYR A 238 16.85 -15.62 11.00
CA TYR A 238 15.63 -16.14 10.39
C TYR A 238 15.29 -17.53 10.85
N ALA A 239 14.00 -17.80 10.94
CA ALA A 239 13.45 -19.10 11.31
C ALA A 239 12.26 -19.44 10.42
N ASN A 240 12.14 -20.72 10.06
CA ASN A 240 11.01 -21.21 9.29
C ASN A 240 10.02 -21.95 10.19
N GLN A 241 8.73 -21.94 9.82
CA GLN A 241 7.67 -22.71 10.46
C GLN A 241 7.52 -22.42 11.96
N VAL A 242 7.61 -21.16 12.33
CA VAL A 242 7.37 -20.71 13.72
C VAL A 242 5.92 -20.30 13.94
N PRO A 243 5.32 -20.54 15.12
CA PRO A 243 3.94 -20.13 15.39
C PRO A 243 3.82 -18.62 15.46
N LEU A 244 2.76 -18.06 14.84
CA LEU A 244 2.56 -16.60 14.81
C LEU A 244 2.42 -16.02 16.23
N ASN A 245 1.50 -16.54 17.04
CA ASN A 245 1.24 -16.09 18.40
C ASN A 245 0.47 -17.15 19.21
N HIS A 246 0.15 -16.84 20.47
CA HIS A 246 -0.57 -17.74 21.35
C HIS A 246 -1.99 -18.11 20.88
N GLU A 247 -2.69 -17.17 20.21
CA GLU A 247 -4.04 -17.38 19.69
C GLU A 247 -4.07 -18.19 18.38
N HIS A 248 -2.97 -18.12 17.61
CA HIS A 248 -2.83 -18.73 16.29
C HIS A 248 -1.57 -19.60 16.22
N LYS A 249 -1.44 -20.57 17.12
CA LYS A 249 -0.32 -21.52 17.13
C LYS A 249 -0.32 -22.45 15.92
N ASP A 250 -1.49 -22.66 15.32
CA ASP A 250 -1.72 -23.44 14.12
C ASP A 250 -1.23 -22.73 12.84
N LEU A 251 -1.09 -21.41 12.89
CA LEU A 251 -0.60 -20.62 11.78
C LEU A 251 0.92 -20.52 11.85
N LEU A 252 1.58 -21.44 11.14
CA LEU A 252 3.03 -21.43 11.00
C LEU A 252 3.44 -20.43 9.92
N ILE A 253 4.38 -19.59 10.26
CA ILE A 253 4.97 -18.54 9.40
C ILE A 253 6.49 -18.63 9.44
N ASN A 254 7.14 -17.91 8.53
CA ASN A 254 8.57 -17.73 8.55
C ASN A 254 8.88 -16.31 9.05
N PHE A 255 9.93 -16.16 9.80
CA PHE A 255 10.28 -14.91 10.48
C PHE A 255 11.69 -14.46 10.10
N ILE A 256 11.87 -13.17 9.89
CA ILE A 256 13.17 -12.51 9.68
C ILE A 256 13.29 -11.34 10.65
N ASP A 257 14.45 -11.27 11.28
CA ASP A 257 14.95 -10.12 12.02
C ASP A 257 16.24 -9.67 11.33
N TYR A 258 16.26 -8.42 10.85
CA TYR A 258 17.36 -7.81 10.11
C TYR A 258 17.87 -6.58 10.85
N TRP A 259 19.16 -6.43 10.89
CA TRP A 259 19.82 -5.23 11.38
C TRP A 259 20.93 -4.77 10.43
N GLU A 260 21.18 -3.48 10.38
CA GLU A 260 22.31 -2.87 9.69
C GLU A 260 22.86 -1.71 10.49
N GLU A 261 24.17 -1.57 10.54
CA GLU A 261 24.82 -0.36 11.01
C GLU A 261 24.71 0.72 9.92
N ARG A 262 24.68 1.98 10.36
CA ARG A 262 24.61 3.14 9.47
C ARG A 262 25.68 4.13 9.84
N GLU A 263 25.90 5.08 8.95
CA GLU A 263 26.78 6.22 9.20
C GLU A 263 26.40 6.91 10.53
N GLY A 264 27.43 7.25 11.35
CA GLY A 264 27.21 7.82 12.68
C GLY A 264 26.94 6.79 13.80
N GLY A 265 27.11 5.48 13.54
CA GLY A 265 27.00 4.41 14.56
C GLY A 265 25.56 4.10 14.97
N THR A 266 24.56 4.53 14.22
CA THR A 266 23.15 4.16 14.44
C THR A 266 22.85 2.79 13.85
N THR A 267 22.03 2.00 14.56
CA THR A 267 21.57 0.69 14.08
C THR A 267 20.14 0.81 13.55
N TYR A 268 19.94 0.36 12.29
CA TYR A 268 18.61 0.18 11.73
C TYR A 268 18.15 -1.26 11.96
N ILE A 269 16.92 -1.43 12.41
CA ILE A 269 16.31 -2.74 12.67
C ILE A 269 15.02 -2.84 11.83
N TYR A 270 14.82 -4.01 11.22
CA TYR A 270 13.62 -4.36 10.47
C TYR A 270 13.26 -5.82 10.73
N ALA A 271 12.03 -6.10 11.08
CA ALA A 271 11.54 -7.46 11.25
C ALA A 271 10.27 -7.69 10.44
N CYS A 272 10.12 -8.89 9.89
CA CYS A 272 8.93 -9.27 9.13
C CYS A 272 8.57 -10.74 9.29
N VAL A 273 7.32 -11.05 8.97
CA VAL A 273 6.79 -12.40 8.80
C VAL A 273 6.43 -12.65 7.35
N THR A 274 6.60 -13.89 6.88
CA THR A 274 6.33 -14.28 5.50
C THR A 274 5.88 -15.75 5.43
N ASP A 275 5.21 -16.14 4.36
CA ASP A 275 4.96 -17.55 4.01
C ASP A 275 6.03 -18.12 3.07
N ILE A 276 6.93 -17.29 2.56
CA ILE A 276 8.02 -17.69 1.68
C ILE A 276 9.06 -18.48 2.49
N PRO A 277 9.41 -19.73 2.13
CA PRO A 277 10.47 -20.47 2.79
C PRO A 277 11.80 -19.69 2.73
N LEU A 278 12.45 -19.52 3.87
CA LEU A 278 13.67 -18.74 4.02
C LEU A 278 14.91 -19.62 3.90
N THR A 279 15.86 -19.15 3.12
CA THR A 279 17.18 -19.77 2.91
C THR A 279 18.26 -18.70 3.00
N ALA A 280 19.52 -19.10 3.11
CA ALA A 280 20.64 -18.17 3.05
C ALA A 280 20.68 -17.37 1.73
N ASP A 281 20.18 -17.98 0.64
CA ASP A 281 20.21 -17.37 -0.70
C ASP A 281 19.12 -16.31 -0.90
N ASN A 282 17.97 -16.43 -0.22
CA ASN A 282 16.82 -15.54 -0.49
C ASN A 282 16.48 -14.57 0.64
N VAL A 283 17.03 -14.76 1.86
CA VAL A 283 16.66 -13.93 3.03
C VAL A 283 16.92 -12.44 2.79
N ALA A 284 18.01 -12.08 2.13
CA ALA A 284 18.34 -10.69 1.79
C ALA A 284 17.30 -10.09 0.83
N ASP A 285 16.85 -10.84 -0.17
CA ASP A 285 15.85 -10.38 -1.12
C ASP A 285 14.47 -10.25 -0.48
N VAL A 286 14.10 -11.15 0.44
CA VAL A 286 12.83 -11.00 1.20
C VAL A 286 12.85 -9.73 2.05
N VAL A 287 13.98 -9.40 2.68
CA VAL A 287 14.13 -8.12 3.40
C VAL A 287 14.03 -6.93 2.44
N ARG A 288 14.67 -6.98 1.26
CA ARG A 288 14.56 -5.93 0.23
C ARG A 288 13.12 -5.74 -0.24
N ALA A 289 12.40 -6.86 -0.47
CA ALA A 289 10.98 -6.82 -0.80
C ALA A 289 10.18 -6.08 0.28
N GLY A 290 10.28 -6.51 1.52
CA GLY A 290 9.54 -5.89 2.63
C GLY A 290 9.88 -4.41 2.85
N ARG A 291 11.15 -4.03 2.70
CA ARG A 291 11.59 -2.63 2.79
C ARG A 291 11.08 -1.76 1.64
N SER A 292 10.70 -2.34 0.50
CA SER A 292 10.11 -1.57 -0.61
C SER A 292 8.66 -1.13 -0.35
N ARG A 293 8.05 -1.56 0.75
CA ARG A 293 6.68 -1.18 1.17
C ARG A 293 6.47 0.33 1.17
N TRP A 294 7.42 1.10 1.69
CA TRP A 294 7.28 2.55 1.81
C TRP A 294 7.04 3.29 0.49
N LYS A 295 7.29 2.63 -0.66
CA LYS A 295 7.07 3.24 -1.98
C LYS A 295 5.59 3.52 -2.28
N VAL A 296 4.66 2.91 -1.56
CA VAL A 296 3.23 3.25 -1.63
C VAL A 296 2.98 4.70 -1.21
N GLU A 297 3.75 5.23 -0.27
CA GLU A 297 3.63 6.60 0.21
C GLU A 297 4.05 7.65 -0.84
N SER A 298 4.77 7.27 -1.89
CA SER A 298 5.16 8.17 -2.98
C SER A 298 4.02 8.47 -3.97
N VAL A 299 2.94 7.71 -3.97
CA VAL A 299 1.78 7.91 -4.86
C VAL A 299 0.88 9.08 -4.44
N PRO A 300 0.61 9.31 -3.15
CA PRO A 300 -0.37 10.32 -2.73
C PRO A 300 0.17 11.73 -2.57
N GLN A 301 1.49 11.96 -2.69
CA GLN A 301 2.06 13.31 -2.46
C GLN A 301 1.61 14.36 -3.49
N ALA A 302 0.98 13.94 -4.59
CA ALA A 302 0.38 14.85 -5.56
C ALA A 302 -0.84 15.62 -5.02
N HIS A 303 -1.43 15.21 -3.91
CA HIS A 303 -2.70 15.77 -3.39
C HIS A 303 -2.57 16.55 -2.08
N LYS A 304 -1.39 16.66 -1.47
CA LYS A 304 -1.18 17.48 -0.27
C LYS A 304 -1.03 18.99 -0.55
N LEU A 305 -1.30 19.44 -1.77
CA LEU A 305 -1.16 20.85 -2.20
C LEU A 305 -2.46 21.64 -2.19
N ALA A 306 -3.50 21.19 -1.52
CA ALA A 306 -4.74 21.94 -1.41
C ALA A 306 -5.34 21.78 -0.01
N ALA A 307 -4.78 22.46 0.95
CA ALA A 307 -5.43 22.82 2.22
C ALA A 307 -5.28 24.32 2.46
#